data_f49506c38c996cee9c27b6c87d611db7
#
_entry.id   f49506c38c996cee9c27b6c87d611db7
#
_cell.length_a   1.000
_cell.length_b   1.000
_cell.length_c   1.000
_cell.angle_alpha   90.00
_cell.angle_beta   90.00
_cell.angle_gamma   90.00
#
_symmetry.space_group_name_H-M   'P 1'
#
loop_
_entity.id
_entity.type
_entity.pdbx_description
1 polymer ?
#
loop_
_entity_poly.entity_id
_entity_poly.type
_entity_poly.pdbx_seq_one_letter_code
_entity_poly.pdbx_strand_id
1 'polypeptide(L)'
;MTDSSPAEPAQITFVVDGEQVSVPDNGVSLLAALRGRLGNRAPKAGCSPQGQCGCCTVLVDGAPRVACVTPVRRIAGRVITTVDGLAEEDRERWSDALLVTGGSQCGFCTPGIVCRLEGLRSKNTAADDLDAVDRALAAHLCRCTGWQTIREAWSMVVSGSSAVEHARGENRNFDDASRRATIEGRSTQQVSAEVVLGRGGFSEDTAPSDALVAIPNGEGGWVVAGSLPEARALAGKVQGRHGTTSPEPPLELPEGDWELTLRTGWVEPAYLETDASWCEPGGEPFTSLANGGAF
;
A
#
# COMPACT_ATOMS: atom_id res chain seq x y z
N MET A 1 -6.42 -13.86 48.98
CA MET A 1 -6.74 -13.33 47.66
C MET A 1 -5.45 -12.78 47.08
N THR A 2 -4.74 -13.55 46.26
CA THR A 2 -3.50 -13.12 45.62
C THR A 2 -3.91 -12.27 44.41
N ASP A 3 -3.62 -10.99 44.51
CA ASP A 3 -3.74 -10.03 43.41
C ASP A 3 -2.77 -10.45 42.29
N SER A 4 -3.27 -11.20 41.34
CA SER A 4 -2.51 -11.55 40.12
C SER A 4 -2.86 -10.56 39.03
N SER A 5 -2.36 -9.32 39.19
CA SER A 5 -2.26 -8.42 38.03
C SER A 5 -1.47 -9.11 36.93
N PRO A 6 -1.95 -9.18 35.68
CA PRO A 6 -1.20 -9.78 34.60
C PRO A 6 0.12 -9.02 34.45
N ALA A 7 1.23 -9.75 34.41
CA ALA A 7 2.56 -9.17 34.22
C ALA A 7 2.57 -8.36 32.90
N GLU A 8 3.12 -7.16 32.95
CA GLU A 8 3.29 -6.36 31.74
C GLU A 8 4.12 -7.14 30.70
N PRO A 9 3.74 -7.13 29.42
CA PRO A 9 4.48 -7.83 28.38
C PRO A 9 5.89 -7.28 28.26
N ALA A 10 6.84 -8.17 28.02
CA ALA A 10 8.23 -7.78 27.76
C ALA A 10 8.30 -6.77 26.62
N GLN A 11 9.22 -5.82 26.69
CA GLN A 11 9.43 -4.82 25.65
C GLN A 11 10.44 -5.32 24.63
N ILE A 12 10.10 -5.17 23.35
CA ILE A 12 10.99 -5.43 22.22
C ILE A 12 11.51 -4.10 21.69
N THR A 13 12.82 -3.92 21.80
CA THR A 13 13.52 -2.71 21.35
C THR A 13 14.20 -2.97 20.00
N PHE A 14 14.07 -2.04 19.08
CA PHE A 14 14.69 -2.06 17.74
C PHE A 14 14.81 -0.63 17.21
N VAL A 15 15.40 -0.46 16.03
CA VAL A 15 15.55 0.85 15.38
C VAL A 15 14.60 0.92 14.18
N VAL A 16 13.88 2.03 14.00
CA VAL A 16 13.06 2.31 12.82
C VAL A 16 13.47 3.66 12.25
N ASP A 17 13.91 3.67 11.01
CA ASP A 17 14.30 4.88 10.27
C ASP A 17 15.27 5.79 11.05
N GLY A 18 16.20 5.17 11.78
CA GLY A 18 17.21 5.82 12.60
C GLY A 18 16.81 6.08 14.06
N GLU A 19 15.53 5.92 14.42
CA GLU A 19 15.04 6.13 15.79
C GLU A 19 14.92 4.81 16.57
N GLN A 20 15.41 4.79 17.80
CA GLN A 20 15.23 3.65 18.70
C GLN A 20 13.84 3.66 19.30
N VAL A 21 13.12 2.55 19.11
CA VAL A 21 11.73 2.37 19.57
C VAL A 21 11.59 1.10 20.41
N SER A 22 10.56 1.07 21.25
CA SER A 22 10.17 -0.11 22.03
C SER A 22 8.68 -0.37 21.88
N VAL A 23 8.31 -1.63 21.70
CA VAL A 23 6.91 -2.07 21.64
C VAL A 23 6.73 -3.33 22.49
N PRO A 24 5.56 -3.54 23.10
CA PRO A 24 5.34 -4.73 23.90
C PRO A 24 5.30 -6.00 23.04
N ASP A 25 5.87 -7.10 23.55
CA ASP A 25 5.78 -8.44 22.93
C ASP A 25 4.41 -9.06 23.23
N ASN A 26 3.43 -8.68 22.46
CA ASN A 26 2.06 -9.20 22.53
C ASN A 26 1.68 -10.03 21.28
N GLY A 27 2.66 -10.54 20.55
CA GLY A 27 2.48 -11.39 19.38
C GLY A 27 2.09 -10.67 18.10
N VAL A 28 2.10 -9.32 18.06
CA VAL A 28 1.79 -8.57 16.83
C VAL A 28 2.85 -8.71 15.76
N SER A 29 2.45 -8.47 14.52
CA SER A 29 3.38 -8.38 13.40
C SER A 29 4.13 -7.03 13.39
N LEU A 30 5.28 -7.00 12.70
CA LEU A 30 6.02 -5.76 12.47
C LEU A 30 5.14 -4.69 11.81
N LEU A 31 4.29 -5.06 10.84
CA LEU A 31 3.36 -4.12 10.21
C LEU A 31 2.40 -3.49 11.21
N ALA A 32 1.81 -4.30 12.09
CA ALA A 32 0.90 -3.79 13.12
C ALA A 32 1.61 -2.88 14.13
N ALA A 33 2.87 -3.18 14.48
CA ALA A 33 3.68 -2.31 15.31
C ALA A 33 4.01 -0.97 14.61
N LEU A 34 4.48 -1.02 13.36
CA LEU A 34 4.81 0.18 12.59
C LEU A 34 3.59 1.09 12.42
N ARG A 35 2.50 0.58 11.88
CA ARG A 35 1.31 1.38 11.57
C ARG A 35 0.50 1.78 12.79
N GLY A 36 0.22 0.82 13.68
CA GLY A 36 -0.71 1.02 14.78
C GLY A 36 -0.09 1.65 16.04
N ARG A 37 1.21 1.48 16.26
CA ARG A 37 1.87 1.98 17.49
C ARG A 37 2.85 3.09 17.23
N LEU A 38 3.60 2.99 16.15
CA LEU A 38 4.66 3.95 15.82
C LEU A 38 4.19 5.01 14.81
N GLY A 39 2.96 4.91 14.31
CA GLY A 39 2.40 5.88 13.37
C GLY A 39 3.08 5.89 11.99
N ASN A 40 3.98 4.91 11.70
CA ASN A 40 4.61 4.82 10.40
C ASN A 40 3.63 4.22 9.38
N ARG A 41 3.09 5.06 8.52
CA ARG A 41 2.04 4.74 7.54
C ARG A 41 2.57 4.38 6.15
N ALA A 42 3.87 4.49 5.90
CA ALA A 42 4.46 4.16 4.60
C ALA A 42 4.24 2.69 4.20
N PRO A 43 4.49 1.67 5.03
CA PRO A 43 4.15 0.29 4.71
C PRO A 43 2.64 0.07 4.70
N LYS A 44 2.09 -0.54 3.63
CA LYS A 44 0.64 -0.69 3.41
C LYS A 44 0.11 -2.08 3.72
N ALA A 45 -1.14 -2.18 4.15
CA ALA A 45 -1.80 -3.42 4.56
C ALA A 45 -2.74 -3.99 3.46
N GLY A 46 -2.23 -4.23 2.24
CA GLY A 46 -3.05 -4.59 1.09
C GLY A 46 -3.71 -5.97 1.13
N CYS A 47 -3.07 -7.00 1.69
CA CYS A 47 -3.64 -8.36 1.73
C CYS A 47 -4.19 -8.77 3.10
N SER A 48 -4.22 -7.88 4.06
CA SER A 48 -4.92 -7.92 5.35
C SER A 48 -4.72 -9.17 6.24
N PRO A 49 -3.62 -9.43 6.83
CA PRO A 49 -2.24 -9.68 6.46
C PRO A 49 -2.04 -11.15 6.04
N GLN A 50 -1.70 -11.39 4.79
CA GLN A 50 -1.49 -12.75 4.25
C GLN A 50 -0.09 -12.98 3.67
N GLY A 51 0.78 -11.96 3.65
CA GLY A 51 2.13 -12.07 3.11
C GLY A 51 2.18 -12.18 1.58
N GLN A 52 1.14 -11.78 0.85
CA GLN A 52 0.99 -12.03 -0.60
C GLN A 52 1.18 -10.81 -1.49
N CYS A 53 0.82 -9.61 -1.01
CA CYS A 53 0.79 -8.43 -1.88
C CYS A 53 2.11 -7.63 -1.94
N GLY A 54 3.02 -7.83 -1.00
CA GLY A 54 4.29 -7.11 -0.92
C GLY A 54 4.21 -5.64 -0.51
N CYS A 55 3.02 -5.04 -0.39
CA CYS A 55 2.85 -3.60 -0.10
C CYS A 55 3.44 -3.16 1.25
N CYS A 56 3.62 -4.10 2.18
CA CYS A 56 4.22 -3.86 3.50
C CYS A 56 5.71 -4.20 3.57
N THR A 57 6.39 -4.33 2.44
CA THR A 57 7.82 -4.64 2.44
C THR A 57 8.62 -3.49 3.02
N VAL A 58 9.50 -3.82 3.96
CA VAL A 58 10.51 -2.93 4.57
C VAL A 58 11.87 -3.61 4.50
N LEU A 59 12.94 -2.88 4.75
CA LEU A 59 14.26 -3.46 4.91
C LEU A 59 14.48 -3.79 6.39
N VAL A 60 14.96 -5.00 6.68
CA VAL A 60 15.42 -5.44 8.00
C VAL A 60 16.89 -5.73 7.87
N ASP A 61 17.74 -4.91 8.50
CA ASP A 61 19.20 -4.93 8.33
C ASP A 61 19.59 -4.91 6.83
N GLY A 62 18.94 -4.06 6.05
CA GLY A 62 19.13 -3.93 4.60
C GLY A 62 18.48 -5.03 3.74
N ALA A 63 17.91 -6.07 4.32
CA ALA A 63 17.27 -7.16 3.57
C ALA A 63 15.75 -6.98 3.50
N PRO A 64 15.13 -7.04 2.31
CA PRO A 64 13.67 -6.90 2.17
C PRO A 64 12.90 -7.98 2.92
N ARG A 65 11.90 -7.56 3.70
CA ARG A 65 11.00 -8.44 4.47
C ARG A 65 9.58 -7.93 4.39
N VAL A 66 8.64 -8.87 4.30
CA VAL A 66 7.20 -8.59 4.33
C VAL A 66 6.77 -8.42 5.79
N ALA A 67 6.49 -7.19 6.21
CA ALA A 67 6.28 -6.84 7.61
C ALA A 67 5.02 -7.48 8.23
N CYS A 68 3.97 -7.72 7.44
CA CYS A 68 2.71 -8.26 7.96
C CYS A 68 2.80 -9.69 8.49
N VAL A 69 3.77 -10.48 8.03
CA VAL A 69 4.02 -11.87 8.49
C VAL A 69 5.33 -12.01 9.26
N THR A 70 5.99 -10.89 9.58
CA THR A 70 7.19 -10.86 10.40
C THR A 70 6.78 -10.57 11.85
N PRO A 71 6.92 -11.51 12.79
CA PRO A 71 6.62 -11.25 14.21
C PRO A 71 7.59 -10.23 14.80
N VAL A 72 7.07 -9.26 15.58
CA VAL A 72 7.89 -8.20 16.18
C VAL A 72 9.05 -8.75 17.03
N ARG A 73 8.85 -9.87 17.74
CA ARG A 73 9.90 -10.50 18.54
C ARG A 73 11.14 -10.96 17.76
N ARG A 74 11.01 -11.15 16.42
CA ARG A 74 12.13 -11.57 15.56
C ARG A 74 13.01 -10.41 15.10
N ILE A 75 12.60 -9.18 15.41
CA ILE A 75 13.35 -8.00 15.00
C ILE A 75 13.98 -7.25 16.19
N ALA A 76 14.01 -7.88 17.37
CA ALA A 76 14.70 -7.34 18.53
C ALA A 76 16.16 -6.98 18.20
N GLY A 77 16.55 -5.74 18.51
CA GLY A 77 17.90 -5.21 18.25
C GLY A 77 18.25 -4.98 16.79
N ARG A 78 17.31 -5.15 15.85
CA ARG A 78 17.54 -4.95 14.42
C ARG A 78 17.21 -3.54 13.96
N VAL A 79 17.71 -3.21 12.79
CA VAL A 79 17.44 -1.94 12.10
C VAL A 79 16.38 -2.16 11.01
N ILE A 80 15.29 -1.43 11.12
CA ILE A 80 14.20 -1.42 10.17
C ILE A 80 14.28 -0.11 9.38
N THR A 81 14.28 -0.23 8.05
CA THR A 81 14.23 0.93 7.17
C THR A 81 12.98 0.83 6.31
N THR A 82 12.08 1.80 6.44
CA THR A 82 10.93 1.97 5.54
C THR A 82 11.34 2.83 4.35
N VAL A 83 10.42 3.12 3.45
CA VAL A 83 10.73 4.05 2.35
C VAL A 83 11.08 5.45 2.89
N ASP A 84 10.53 5.85 4.04
CA ASP A 84 10.84 7.14 4.67
C ASP A 84 12.26 7.19 5.26
N GLY A 85 12.80 6.05 5.68
CA GLY A 85 14.16 5.93 6.24
C GLY A 85 15.26 5.74 5.20
N LEU A 86 14.94 5.64 3.91
CA LEU A 86 15.94 5.66 2.86
C LEU A 86 16.64 7.02 2.81
N ALA A 87 17.90 7.04 2.36
CA ALA A 87 18.61 8.30 2.10
C ALA A 87 17.78 9.20 1.17
N GLU A 88 17.83 10.50 1.37
CA GLU A 88 17.02 11.45 0.61
C GLU A 88 17.28 11.33 -0.90
N GLU A 89 18.54 11.22 -1.28
CA GLU A 89 18.94 10.99 -2.69
C GLU A 89 18.33 9.72 -3.29
N ASP A 90 18.18 8.65 -2.51
CA ASP A 90 17.58 7.41 -2.99
C ASP A 90 16.06 7.54 -3.08
N ARG A 91 15.43 8.24 -2.14
CA ARG A 91 13.99 8.56 -2.23
C ARG A 91 13.66 9.40 -3.45
N GLU A 92 14.43 10.45 -3.69
CA GLU A 92 14.29 11.30 -4.88
C GLU A 92 14.51 10.49 -6.16
N ARG A 93 15.58 9.70 -6.22
CA ARG A 93 15.90 8.87 -7.38
C ARG A 93 14.78 7.89 -7.73
N TRP A 94 14.22 7.20 -6.71
CA TRP A 94 13.10 6.29 -6.92
C TRP A 94 11.82 7.02 -7.30
N SER A 95 11.50 8.12 -6.63
CA SER A 95 10.29 8.87 -6.94
C SER A 95 10.32 9.45 -8.35
N ASP A 96 11.43 10.03 -8.74
CA ASP A 96 11.61 10.61 -10.08
C ASP A 96 11.49 9.55 -11.18
N ALA A 97 12.20 8.43 -11.02
CA ALA A 97 12.13 7.35 -12.00
C ALA A 97 10.72 6.79 -12.15
N LEU A 98 10.02 6.54 -11.04
CA LEU A 98 8.65 6.02 -11.05
C LEU A 98 7.64 7.04 -11.59
N LEU A 99 7.85 8.33 -11.36
CA LEU A 99 7.03 9.39 -11.94
C LEU A 99 7.19 9.49 -13.45
N VAL A 100 8.44 9.47 -13.92
CA VAL A 100 8.78 9.60 -15.34
C VAL A 100 8.25 8.45 -16.16
N THR A 101 8.44 7.23 -15.67
CA THR A 101 8.01 6.02 -16.36
C THR A 101 6.51 5.74 -16.21
N GLY A 102 5.82 6.40 -15.27
CA GLY A 102 4.45 6.05 -14.88
C GLY A 102 4.40 4.76 -14.05
N GLY A 103 5.50 4.40 -13.39
CA GLY A 103 5.62 3.23 -12.52
C GLY A 103 4.91 3.37 -11.18
N SER A 104 4.35 4.54 -10.87
CA SER A 104 3.45 4.79 -9.75
C SER A 104 2.20 5.52 -10.24
N GLN A 105 1.01 5.06 -9.82
CA GLN A 105 -0.27 5.72 -10.09
C GLN A 105 -0.99 5.98 -8.77
N CYS A 106 -1.74 5.03 -8.20
CA CYS A 106 -2.37 5.23 -6.90
C CYS A 106 -1.36 5.29 -5.74
N GLY A 107 -0.15 4.75 -5.89
CA GLY A 107 0.91 4.79 -4.89
C GLY A 107 0.80 3.75 -3.77
N PHE A 108 -0.26 2.96 -3.70
CA PHE A 108 -0.47 2.04 -2.59
C PHE A 108 0.59 0.93 -2.50
N CYS A 109 0.97 0.32 -3.61
CA CYS A 109 1.99 -0.71 -3.65
C CYS A 109 3.43 -0.16 -3.68
N THR A 110 3.58 1.11 -4.03
CA THR A 110 4.87 1.70 -4.41
C THR A 110 5.91 1.70 -3.28
N PRO A 111 5.58 2.05 -2.02
CA PRO A 111 6.57 2.00 -0.93
C PRO A 111 7.19 0.61 -0.73
N GLY A 112 6.37 -0.45 -0.81
CA GLY A 112 6.85 -1.81 -0.70
C GLY A 112 7.71 -2.24 -1.89
N ILE A 113 7.36 -1.80 -3.10
CA ILE A 113 8.13 -2.05 -4.32
C ILE A 113 9.49 -1.35 -4.24
N VAL A 114 9.53 -0.09 -3.83
CA VAL A 114 10.78 0.67 -3.64
C VAL A 114 11.70 -0.04 -2.63
N CYS A 115 11.21 -0.40 -1.45
CA CYS A 115 12.01 -1.15 -0.47
C CYS A 115 12.51 -2.49 -1.04
N ARG A 116 11.69 -3.18 -1.83
CA ARG A 116 12.10 -4.44 -2.45
C ARG A 116 13.21 -4.25 -3.47
N LEU A 117 13.07 -3.27 -4.34
CA LEU A 117 14.03 -2.96 -5.40
C LEU A 117 15.30 -2.35 -4.82
N GLU A 118 15.21 -1.53 -3.77
CA GLU A 118 16.38 -1.01 -3.07
C GLU A 118 17.23 -2.14 -2.47
N GLY A 119 16.58 -3.13 -1.87
CA GLY A 119 17.27 -4.33 -1.39
C GLY A 119 17.84 -5.22 -2.51
N LEU A 120 17.37 -5.07 -3.75
CA LEU A 120 17.98 -5.69 -4.92
C LEU A 120 19.17 -4.86 -5.43
N ARG A 121 19.04 -3.52 -5.47
CA ARG A 121 20.09 -2.57 -5.85
C ARG A 121 21.32 -2.69 -4.95
N SER A 122 21.12 -2.85 -3.65
CA SER A 122 22.20 -3.03 -2.68
C SER A 122 23.08 -4.27 -2.93
N LYS A 123 22.61 -5.20 -3.77
CA LYS A 123 23.37 -6.39 -4.21
C LYS A 123 24.14 -6.17 -5.51
N ASN A 124 24.22 -4.93 -6.00
CA ASN A 124 24.85 -4.57 -7.27
C ASN A 124 24.26 -5.32 -8.48
N THR A 125 22.95 -5.58 -8.48
CA THR A 125 22.27 -6.17 -9.64
C THR A 125 22.31 -5.19 -10.81
N ALA A 126 22.61 -5.70 -12.00
CA ALA A 126 22.74 -4.87 -13.21
C ALA A 126 21.40 -4.25 -13.66
N ALA A 127 21.46 -3.09 -14.31
CA ALA A 127 20.28 -2.36 -14.77
C ALA A 127 19.44 -3.12 -15.80
N ASP A 128 20.05 -4.01 -16.56
CA ASP A 128 19.46 -4.85 -17.60
C ASP A 128 19.08 -6.26 -17.12
N ASP A 129 19.42 -6.65 -15.88
CA ASP A 129 19.00 -7.93 -15.30
C ASP A 129 17.52 -7.85 -14.85
N LEU A 130 16.64 -7.76 -15.85
CA LEU A 130 15.19 -7.69 -15.63
C LEU A 130 14.62 -9.00 -15.10
N ASP A 131 15.28 -10.12 -15.32
CA ASP A 131 14.89 -11.40 -14.71
C ASP A 131 15.08 -11.38 -13.19
N ALA A 132 16.11 -10.73 -12.67
CA ALA A 132 16.28 -10.54 -11.23
C ALA A 132 15.19 -9.62 -10.65
N VAL A 133 14.80 -8.58 -11.39
CA VAL A 133 13.69 -7.69 -11.02
C VAL A 133 12.38 -8.47 -10.94
N ASP A 134 12.06 -9.25 -11.96
CA ASP A 134 10.82 -10.05 -12.02
C ASP A 134 10.78 -11.07 -10.87
N ARG A 135 11.88 -11.77 -10.60
CA ARG A 135 11.98 -12.68 -9.44
C ARG A 135 11.83 -11.92 -8.12
N ALA A 136 12.41 -10.73 -7.99
CA ALA A 136 12.29 -9.93 -6.79
C ALA A 136 10.85 -9.48 -6.55
N LEU A 137 10.11 -9.15 -7.60
CA LEU A 137 8.75 -8.63 -7.55
C LEU A 137 7.67 -9.73 -7.65
N ALA A 138 8.03 -11.01 -7.76
CA ALA A 138 7.07 -12.11 -7.92
C ALA A 138 5.98 -12.19 -6.83
N ALA A 139 6.28 -11.71 -5.61
CA ALA A 139 5.34 -11.62 -4.50
C ALA A 139 4.88 -10.17 -4.21
N HIS A 140 4.91 -9.31 -5.21
CA HIS A 140 4.39 -7.95 -5.12
C HIS A 140 3.23 -7.82 -6.11
N LEU A 141 2.19 -7.10 -5.70
CA LEU A 141 1.02 -6.86 -6.55
C LEU A 141 0.91 -5.37 -6.87
N CYS A 142 0.63 -5.07 -8.12
CA CYS A 142 0.27 -3.74 -8.58
C CYS A 142 -0.88 -3.87 -9.58
N ARG A 143 -1.97 -3.15 -9.35
CA ARG A 143 -3.12 -3.18 -10.26
C ARG A 143 -3.06 -2.11 -11.35
N CYS A 144 -2.33 -1.03 -11.10
CA CYS A 144 -2.41 0.17 -11.93
C CYS A 144 -1.47 0.17 -13.14
N THR A 145 -0.22 -0.33 -12.98
CA THR A 145 0.90 0.01 -13.87
C THR A 145 1.23 -1.03 -14.93
N GLY A 146 0.77 -2.27 -14.77
CA GLY A 146 1.10 -3.37 -15.69
C GLY A 146 2.57 -3.81 -15.66
N TRP A 147 3.35 -3.39 -14.66
CA TRP A 147 4.73 -3.81 -14.35
C TRP A 147 5.83 -3.28 -15.29
N GLN A 148 5.60 -3.11 -16.57
CA GLN A 148 6.63 -2.68 -17.53
C GLN A 148 7.29 -1.36 -17.11
N THR A 149 6.47 -0.40 -16.69
CA THR A 149 6.95 0.92 -16.24
C THR A 149 7.76 0.86 -14.95
N ILE A 150 7.52 -0.13 -14.09
CA ILE A 150 8.33 -0.37 -12.87
C ILE A 150 9.71 -0.95 -13.26
N ARG A 151 9.76 -1.85 -14.26
CA ARG A 151 11.03 -2.39 -14.80
C ARG A 151 11.86 -1.28 -15.46
N GLU A 152 11.23 -0.37 -16.19
CA GLU A 152 11.86 0.81 -16.75
C GLU A 152 12.44 1.72 -15.67
N ALA A 153 11.67 1.97 -14.59
CA ALA A 153 12.15 2.74 -13.43
C ALA A 153 13.37 2.10 -12.79
N TRP A 154 13.40 0.77 -12.63
CA TRP A 154 14.58 0.04 -12.16
C TRP A 154 15.81 0.33 -13.01
N SER A 155 15.68 0.15 -14.34
CA SER A 155 16.80 0.37 -15.26
C SER A 155 17.32 1.81 -15.18
N MET A 156 16.44 2.79 -15.04
CA MET A 156 16.81 4.21 -14.88
C MET A 156 17.56 4.45 -13.57
N VAL A 157 17.05 3.95 -12.45
CA VAL A 157 17.66 4.13 -11.12
C VAL A 157 19.06 3.54 -11.07
N VAL A 158 19.25 2.32 -11.62
CA VAL A 158 20.51 1.60 -11.52
C VAL A 158 21.54 2.10 -12.53
N SER A 159 21.11 2.48 -13.73
CA SER A 159 22.03 3.06 -14.74
C SER A 159 22.47 4.50 -14.41
N GLY A 160 21.78 5.18 -13.50
CA GLY A 160 22.02 6.59 -13.22
C GLY A 160 21.67 7.49 -14.40
N SER A 161 20.72 7.07 -15.22
CA SER A 161 20.35 7.78 -16.45
C SER A 161 19.83 9.19 -16.13
N SER A 162 20.42 10.20 -16.78
CA SER A 162 20.02 11.61 -16.69
C SER A 162 18.64 11.91 -17.31
N ALA A 163 17.97 10.91 -17.88
CA ALA A 163 16.60 11.03 -18.36
C ALA A 163 15.62 11.49 -17.27
N VAL A 164 15.96 11.24 -15.99
CA VAL A 164 15.23 11.75 -14.84
C VAL A 164 15.24 13.29 -14.78
N GLU A 165 16.38 13.94 -15.06
CA GLU A 165 16.45 15.41 -15.08
C GLU A 165 15.61 16.02 -16.22
N HIS A 166 15.58 15.33 -17.36
CA HIS A 166 14.84 15.79 -18.54
C HIS A 166 13.31 15.70 -18.37
N ALA A 167 12.85 14.80 -17.51
CA ALA A 167 11.42 14.58 -17.29
C ALA A 167 10.83 15.36 -16.11
N ARG A 168 11.68 16.03 -15.33
CA ARG A 168 11.29 16.80 -14.12
C ARG A 168 10.47 18.07 -14.41
N GLY A 169 9.89 18.27 -15.54
CA GLY A 169 8.97 19.40 -15.64
C GLY A 169 8.60 19.92 -17.01
N GLU A 170 9.37 19.67 -18.04
CA GLU A 170 9.11 20.35 -19.32
C GLU A 170 8.01 19.68 -20.18
N ASN A 171 7.65 18.41 -19.90
CA ASN A 171 6.71 17.66 -20.74
C ASN A 171 5.37 17.33 -20.06
N ARG A 172 5.12 17.78 -18.83
CA ARG A 172 3.84 17.55 -18.14
C ARG A 172 3.05 18.83 -18.07
N ASN A 173 2.02 18.93 -18.89
CA ASN A 173 1.08 20.04 -18.86
C ASN A 173 -0.08 19.70 -17.90
N PHE A 174 0.08 20.05 -16.63
CA PHE A 174 -0.95 19.83 -15.61
C PHE A 174 -2.20 20.65 -15.86
N ASP A 175 -2.07 21.82 -16.47
CA ASP A 175 -3.23 22.69 -16.79
C ASP A 175 -4.09 22.04 -17.87
N ASP A 176 -3.47 21.47 -18.91
CA ASP A 176 -4.18 20.73 -19.95
C ASP A 176 -4.80 19.43 -19.40
N ALA A 177 -4.14 18.74 -18.51
CA ALA A 177 -4.67 17.55 -17.83
C ALA A 177 -5.89 17.91 -16.95
N SER A 178 -5.79 18.99 -16.18
CA SER A 178 -6.87 19.50 -15.34
C SER A 178 -8.08 19.94 -16.19
N ARG A 179 -7.83 20.66 -17.27
CA ARG A 179 -8.87 21.08 -18.20
C ARG A 179 -9.58 19.90 -18.83
N ARG A 180 -8.83 18.86 -19.23
CA ARG A 180 -9.40 17.63 -19.79
C ARG A 180 -10.25 16.90 -18.75
N ALA A 181 -9.76 16.73 -17.55
CA ALA A 181 -10.51 16.11 -16.45
C ALA A 181 -11.81 16.86 -16.19
N THR A 182 -11.78 18.19 -16.18
CA THR A 182 -13.00 19.02 -16.01
C THR A 182 -14.01 18.81 -17.15
N ILE A 183 -13.55 18.74 -18.40
CA ILE A 183 -14.41 18.47 -19.56
C ILE A 183 -15.07 17.09 -19.46
N GLU A 184 -14.35 16.10 -18.93
CA GLU A 184 -14.82 14.74 -18.71
C GLU A 184 -15.68 14.59 -17.44
N GLY A 185 -15.91 15.66 -16.69
CA GLY A 185 -16.62 15.62 -15.41
C GLY A 185 -15.85 14.89 -14.30
N ARG A 186 -14.52 14.87 -14.39
CA ARG A 186 -13.62 14.18 -13.46
C ARG A 186 -12.78 15.16 -12.66
N SER A 187 -12.25 14.67 -11.53
CA SER A 187 -11.24 15.38 -10.78
C SER A 187 -9.87 15.18 -11.39
N THR A 188 -9.03 16.22 -11.34
CA THR A 188 -7.63 16.11 -11.75
C THR A 188 -6.89 15.16 -10.83
N GLN A 189 -6.29 14.12 -11.39
CA GLN A 189 -5.38 13.23 -10.66
C GLN A 189 -3.95 13.63 -10.96
N GLN A 190 -3.18 13.89 -9.92
CA GLN A 190 -1.76 14.20 -10.03
C GLN A 190 -0.98 13.18 -9.21
N VAL A 191 -0.09 12.45 -9.89
CA VAL A 191 0.89 11.63 -9.20
C VAL A 191 2.06 12.53 -8.83
N SER A 192 2.44 12.53 -7.55
CA SER A 192 3.55 13.31 -7.02
C SER A 192 4.56 12.41 -6.33
N ALA A 193 5.74 12.94 -5.99
CA ALA A 193 6.73 12.23 -5.19
C ALA A 193 6.13 11.72 -3.86
N GLU A 194 5.26 12.51 -3.23
CA GLU A 194 4.56 12.12 -2.00
C GLU A 194 3.70 10.85 -2.20
N VAL A 195 3.00 10.74 -3.33
CA VAL A 195 2.22 9.54 -3.66
C VAL A 195 3.14 8.33 -3.86
N VAL A 196 4.27 8.50 -4.55
CA VAL A 196 5.28 7.44 -4.73
C VAL A 196 5.82 6.95 -3.39
N LEU A 197 6.06 7.87 -2.46
CA LEU A 197 6.56 7.57 -1.11
C LEU A 197 5.46 7.10 -0.13
N GLY A 198 4.24 6.86 -0.62
CA GLY A 198 3.17 6.26 0.16
C GLY A 198 2.24 7.24 0.88
N ARG A 199 2.28 8.51 0.51
CA ARG A 199 1.43 9.57 1.09
C ARG A 199 0.29 9.95 0.16
N GLY A 200 -0.39 8.93 -0.40
CA GLY A 200 -1.51 9.10 -1.33
C GLY A 200 -2.84 9.48 -0.67
N GLY A 201 -2.88 9.69 0.64
CA GLY A 201 -4.11 10.10 1.34
C GLY A 201 -5.14 8.98 1.50
N PHE A 202 -4.70 7.73 1.62
CA PHE A 202 -5.59 6.58 1.84
C PHE A 202 -6.31 6.66 3.19
N SER A 203 -7.55 6.15 3.25
CA SER A 203 -8.40 6.23 4.45
C SER A 203 -7.72 5.67 5.70
N GLU A 204 -7.06 4.52 5.60
CA GLU A 204 -6.31 3.95 6.73
C GLU A 204 -5.09 4.79 7.17
N ASP A 205 -4.57 5.65 6.29
CA ASP A 205 -3.39 6.46 6.58
C ASP A 205 -3.76 7.81 7.20
N THR A 206 -4.96 8.32 6.88
CA THR A 206 -5.44 9.64 7.28
C THR A 206 -6.37 9.60 8.49
N ALA A 207 -6.82 8.42 8.90
CA ALA A 207 -7.64 8.26 10.10
C ALA A 207 -6.93 8.82 11.35
N PRO A 208 -7.64 9.50 12.27
CA PRO A 208 -7.10 9.93 13.54
C PRO A 208 -6.40 8.80 14.30
N SER A 209 -5.33 9.10 15.02
CA SER A 209 -4.51 8.10 15.72
C SER A 209 -5.26 7.38 16.85
N ASP A 210 -6.30 8.00 17.38
CA ASP A 210 -7.19 7.52 18.45
C ASP A 210 -8.52 6.99 17.91
N ALA A 211 -8.68 6.89 16.59
CA ALA A 211 -9.89 6.35 15.98
C ALA A 211 -10.15 4.91 16.41
N LEU A 212 -11.39 4.62 16.79
CA LEU A 212 -11.84 3.26 17.02
C LEU A 212 -11.96 2.52 15.69
N VAL A 213 -11.61 1.24 15.72
CA VAL A 213 -11.67 0.36 14.55
C VAL A 213 -12.93 -0.50 14.64
N ALA A 214 -13.80 -0.39 13.64
CA ALA A 214 -14.98 -1.21 13.48
C ALA A 214 -14.77 -2.19 12.31
N ILE A 215 -15.03 -3.48 12.53
CA ILE A 215 -15.01 -4.50 11.47
C ILE A 215 -16.26 -5.39 11.55
N PRO A 216 -16.71 -5.96 10.42
CA PRO A 216 -17.81 -6.92 10.44
C PRO A 216 -17.49 -8.17 11.28
N ASN A 217 -18.47 -8.68 12.01
CA ASN A 217 -18.32 -9.91 12.84
C ASN A 217 -18.72 -11.20 12.10
N GLY A 218 -19.10 -11.13 10.84
CA GLY A 218 -19.59 -12.28 10.07
C GLY A 218 -21.03 -12.70 10.35
N GLU A 219 -21.71 -12.10 11.33
CA GLU A 219 -23.11 -12.36 11.72
C GLU A 219 -24.05 -11.20 11.34
N GLY A 220 -23.58 -10.27 10.51
CA GLY A 220 -24.32 -9.08 10.10
C GLY A 220 -24.22 -7.89 11.07
N GLY A 221 -23.36 -7.99 12.08
CA GLY A 221 -23.06 -6.92 13.03
C GLY A 221 -21.60 -6.43 12.91
N TRP A 222 -21.21 -5.57 13.85
CA TRP A 222 -19.88 -4.95 13.91
C TRP A 222 -19.22 -5.21 15.26
N VAL A 223 -17.91 -5.38 15.24
CA VAL A 223 -17.05 -5.38 16.42
C VAL A 223 -16.24 -4.09 16.41
N VAL A 224 -16.21 -3.39 17.54
CA VAL A 224 -15.48 -2.13 17.72
C VAL A 224 -14.39 -2.33 18.77
N ALA A 225 -13.17 -1.89 18.48
CA ALA A 225 -12.03 -1.97 19.40
C ALA A 225 -11.08 -0.78 19.21
N GLY A 226 -10.12 -0.64 20.11
CA GLY A 226 -9.09 0.40 20.05
C GLY A 226 -8.03 0.16 18.95
N SER A 227 -7.99 -1.04 18.38
CA SER A 227 -7.04 -1.36 17.31
C SER A 227 -7.57 -2.48 16.40
N LEU A 228 -7.06 -2.55 15.16
CA LEU A 228 -7.43 -3.60 14.22
C LEU A 228 -7.06 -5.02 14.71
N PRO A 229 -5.91 -5.28 15.35
CA PRO A 229 -5.63 -6.59 15.94
C PRO A 229 -6.63 -6.99 17.02
N GLU A 230 -7.04 -6.06 17.88
CA GLU A 230 -8.06 -6.33 18.92
C GLU A 230 -9.43 -6.59 18.30
N ALA A 231 -9.85 -5.76 17.34
CA ALA A 231 -11.11 -5.95 16.64
C ALA A 231 -11.16 -7.34 15.96
N ARG A 232 -10.08 -7.77 15.31
CA ARG A 232 -9.97 -9.10 14.71
C ARG A 232 -10.01 -10.23 15.72
N ALA A 233 -9.36 -10.05 16.88
CA ALA A 233 -9.42 -11.05 17.96
C ALA A 233 -10.84 -11.22 18.49
N LEU A 234 -11.60 -10.14 18.63
CA LEU A 234 -12.99 -10.12 19.09
C LEU A 234 -13.97 -10.66 18.02
N ALA A 235 -13.76 -10.30 16.74
CA ALA A 235 -14.60 -10.77 15.65
C ALA A 235 -14.42 -12.27 15.35
N GLY A 236 -13.34 -12.87 15.84
CA GLY A 236 -13.00 -14.25 15.54
C GLY A 236 -12.59 -14.44 14.08
N LYS A 237 -12.70 -15.67 13.58
CA LYS A 237 -12.36 -15.99 12.19
C LYS A 237 -13.50 -15.53 11.27
N VAL A 238 -13.39 -14.31 10.78
CA VAL A 238 -14.24 -13.86 9.68
C VAL A 238 -13.77 -14.57 8.42
N GLN A 239 -14.66 -15.29 7.76
CA GLN A 239 -14.34 -15.84 6.44
C GLN A 239 -14.04 -14.67 5.49
N GLY A 240 -12.94 -14.81 4.75
CA GLY A 240 -12.62 -13.88 3.69
C GLY A 240 -13.75 -13.76 2.66
N ARG A 241 -13.61 -12.85 1.72
CA ARG A 241 -14.63 -12.51 0.71
C ARG A 241 -15.52 -13.68 0.36
N HIS A 242 -16.78 -13.59 0.70
CA HIS A 242 -17.81 -14.37 0.04
C HIS A 242 -17.92 -13.78 -1.36
N GLY A 243 -17.48 -14.52 -2.37
CA GLY A 243 -17.84 -14.20 -3.73
C GLY A 243 -19.37 -14.26 -3.81
N THR A 244 -20.03 -13.15 -3.63
CA THR A 244 -21.38 -13.02 -4.16
C THR A 244 -21.21 -13.02 -5.67
N THR A 245 -21.40 -14.18 -6.29
CA THR A 245 -21.77 -14.21 -7.68
C THR A 245 -23.12 -13.52 -7.76
N SER A 246 -23.11 -12.19 -7.81
CA SER A 246 -24.29 -11.50 -8.33
C SER A 246 -24.51 -12.06 -9.71
N PRO A 247 -25.68 -12.64 -10.00
CA PRO A 247 -25.97 -13.03 -11.37
C PRO A 247 -25.75 -11.79 -12.23
N GLU A 248 -24.98 -11.94 -13.31
CA GLU A 248 -24.82 -10.86 -14.27
C GLU A 248 -26.20 -10.32 -14.61
N PRO A 249 -26.44 -9.01 -14.49
CA PRO A 249 -27.70 -8.46 -14.97
C PRO A 249 -27.83 -8.81 -16.45
N PRO A 250 -29.03 -9.17 -16.92
CA PRO A 250 -29.24 -9.44 -18.32
C PRO A 250 -28.72 -8.26 -19.14
N LEU A 251 -27.90 -8.54 -20.15
CA LEU A 251 -27.41 -7.51 -21.04
C LEU A 251 -28.58 -7.06 -21.92
N GLU A 252 -29.14 -5.90 -21.62
CA GLU A 252 -30.10 -5.25 -22.49
C GLU A 252 -29.35 -4.51 -23.58
N LEU A 253 -29.42 -5.05 -24.80
CA LEU A 253 -28.86 -4.37 -25.96
C LEU A 253 -29.83 -3.27 -26.40
N PRO A 254 -29.33 -2.06 -26.75
CA PRO A 254 -30.17 -1.07 -27.38
C PRO A 254 -30.77 -1.63 -28.66
N GLU A 255 -32.00 -1.19 -29.01
CA GLU A 255 -32.63 -1.57 -30.29
C GLU A 255 -31.76 -1.09 -31.47
N GLY A 256 -31.50 -1.97 -32.42
CA GLY A 256 -30.71 -1.66 -33.61
C GLY A 256 -30.31 -2.93 -34.38
N ASP A 257 -29.94 -2.76 -35.65
CA ASP A 257 -29.38 -3.84 -36.47
C ASP A 257 -27.88 -3.97 -36.17
N TRP A 258 -27.51 -5.00 -35.40
CA TRP A 258 -26.14 -5.27 -35.00
C TRP A 258 -25.53 -6.40 -35.83
N GLU A 259 -24.44 -6.14 -36.52
CA GLU A 259 -23.70 -7.14 -37.29
C GLU A 259 -22.88 -8.08 -36.37
N LEU A 260 -22.41 -7.58 -35.22
CA LEU A 260 -21.58 -8.33 -34.30
C LEU A 260 -21.80 -7.88 -32.85
N THR A 261 -21.98 -8.83 -31.96
CA THR A 261 -22.02 -8.59 -30.52
C THR A 261 -20.80 -9.23 -29.85
N LEU A 262 -19.97 -8.44 -29.17
CA LEU A 262 -18.88 -8.91 -28.35
C LEU A 262 -19.23 -8.76 -26.88
N ARG A 263 -19.02 -9.81 -26.09
CA ARG A 263 -19.20 -9.80 -24.64
C ARG A 263 -17.87 -10.10 -23.96
N THR A 264 -17.46 -9.21 -23.06
CA THR A 264 -16.35 -9.48 -22.13
C THR A 264 -16.92 -9.94 -20.79
N GLY A 265 -16.23 -10.85 -20.11
CA GLY A 265 -16.59 -11.21 -18.74
C GLY A 265 -16.44 -10.02 -17.80
N TRP A 266 -17.16 -10.06 -16.69
CA TRP A 266 -16.96 -9.12 -15.59
C TRP A 266 -15.55 -9.33 -15.01
N VAL A 267 -14.82 -8.24 -14.86
CA VAL A 267 -13.50 -8.25 -14.25
C VAL A 267 -13.57 -7.39 -13.00
N GLU A 268 -13.34 -8.00 -11.85
CA GLU A 268 -13.14 -7.24 -10.63
C GLU A 268 -11.88 -6.39 -10.76
N PRO A 269 -11.92 -5.06 -10.49
CA PRO A 269 -10.75 -4.20 -10.57
C PRO A 269 -9.63 -4.63 -9.61
N ALA A 270 -9.97 -5.32 -8.50
CA ALA A 270 -9.01 -5.88 -7.55
C ALA A 270 -7.93 -4.88 -7.12
N TYR A 271 -8.30 -3.64 -6.79
CA TYR A 271 -7.39 -2.68 -6.21
C TYR A 271 -6.87 -3.20 -4.86
N LEU A 272 -5.67 -2.78 -4.47
CA LEU A 272 -4.97 -3.34 -3.32
C LEU A 272 -5.31 -2.65 -2.00
N GLU A 273 -5.81 -1.42 -2.07
CA GLU A 273 -6.29 -0.74 -0.88
C GLU A 273 -7.45 -1.51 -0.27
N THR A 274 -7.42 -1.72 1.03
CA THR A 274 -8.54 -2.30 1.74
C THR A 274 -9.71 -1.31 1.81
N ASP A 275 -10.93 -1.79 1.66
CA ASP A 275 -12.13 -0.97 1.85
C ASP A 275 -12.12 -0.41 3.27
N ALA A 276 -11.96 0.89 3.38
CA ALA A 276 -11.87 1.60 4.64
C ALA A 276 -12.47 3.00 4.51
N SER A 277 -13.17 3.40 5.56
CA SER A 277 -13.67 4.77 5.72
C SER A 277 -13.52 5.18 7.17
N TRP A 278 -13.37 6.45 7.43
CA TRP A 278 -13.42 6.99 8.78
C TRP A 278 -14.28 8.23 8.85
N CYS A 279 -14.80 8.54 10.01
CA CYS A 279 -15.54 9.77 10.27
C CYS A 279 -15.32 10.22 11.72
N GLU A 280 -15.43 11.51 11.94
CA GLU A 280 -15.60 12.06 13.28
C GLU A 280 -17.06 11.98 13.71
N PRO A 281 -17.37 11.95 15.02
CA PRO A 281 -18.75 11.96 15.49
C PRO A 281 -19.55 13.14 14.92
N GLY A 282 -20.59 12.85 14.15
CA GLY A 282 -21.42 13.84 13.48
C GLY A 282 -20.84 14.46 12.21
N GLY A 283 -19.67 13.97 11.75
CA GLY A 283 -19.05 14.37 10.48
C GLY A 283 -19.44 13.47 9.33
N GLU A 284 -19.07 13.89 8.12
CA GLU A 284 -19.21 13.08 6.91
C GLU A 284 -18.14 11.99 6.84
N PRO A 285 -18.46 10.79 6.34
CA PRO A 285 -17.46 9.74 6.13
C PRO A 285 -16.40 10.16 5.10
N PHE A 286 -15.14 9.98 5.46
CA PHE A 286 -14.03 10.07 4.52
C PHE A 286 -13.71 8.67 3.97
N THR A 287 -13.72 8.55 2.66
CA THR A 287 -13.35 7.34 1.93
C THR A 287 -12.34 7.72 0.86
N SER A 288 -11.23 7.01 0.77
CA SER A 288 -10.23 7.30 -0.26
C SER A 288 -10.72 6.91 -1.66
N LEU A 289 -10.18 7.57 -2.67
CA LEU A 289 -10.59 7.40 -4.07
C LEU A 289 -10.38 5.98 -4.61
N ALA A 290 -9.39 5.24 -4.09
CA ALA A 290 -9.08 3.92 -4.59
C ALA A 290 -10.14 2.86 -4.28
N ASN A 291 -10.96 3.06 -3.24
CA ASN A 291 -12.07 2.16 -2.90
C ASN A 291 -13.46 2.70 -3.26
N GLY A 292 -13.53 3.58 -4.26
CA GLY A 292 -14.78 4.00 -4.89
C GLY A 292 -15.57 5.05 -4.12
N GLY A 293 -15.02 5.61 -3.06
CA GLY A 293 -15.60 6.76 -2.40
C GLY A 293 -15.33 8.04 -3.19
N ALA A 294 -16.39 8.74 -3.56
CA ALA A 294 -16.34 10.01 -4.27
C ALA A 294 -15.90 9.95 -5.75
N PHE A 295 -16.70 9.29 -6.56
CA PHE A 295 -16.80 9.65 -7.98
C PHE A 295 -18.05 10.48 -8.22
#